data_0b285b5a5ea84e4abbedb5af0c39e767
#
_entry.id   0b285b5a5ea84e4abbedb5af0c39e767
#
_cell.length_a   1.000
_cell.length_b   1.000
_cell.length_c   1.000
_cell.angle_alpha   90.00
_cell.angle_beta   90.00
_cell.angle_gamma   90.00
#
_symmetry.space_group_name_H-M   'P 1'
#
loop_
_entity.id
_entity.type
_entity.pdbx_description
1 polymer ?
#
loop_
_entity_poly.entity_id
_entity_poly.type
_entity_poly.pdbx_seq_one_letter_code
_entity_poly.pdbx_strand_id
1 'polypeptide(L)'
;MSLQVKIGFVGAGAMAQAIAEGLLTSGTVSPDNVMASATSSRFRTWWEERKVKFTEDNNSVIESSEVVFIAVKPHLYQGMFGRLQDQGRKYGDKLWVSIMAGVVLTDLSAAVNKVTSVLATRIVR
;
A
#
# COMPACT_ATOMS: atom_id res chain seq x y z
N MET A 1 -1.12 -16.81 16.87
CA MET A 1 -0.06 -15.78 16.92
C MET A 1 -0.13 -14.91 15.69
N SER A 2 -0.14 -13.59 15.86
CA SER A 2 -0.19 -12.67 14.72
C SER A 2 1.21 -12.17 14.37
N LEU A 3 1.39 -11.76 13.11
CA LEU A 3 2.63 -11.14 12.66
C LEU A 3 2.75 -9.73 13.25
N GLN A 4 3.97 -9.34 13.57
CA GLN A 4 4.27 -7.99 14.06
C GLN A 4 4.67 -7.04 12.93
N VAL A 5 4.42 -7.44 11.69
CA VAL A 5 4.75 -6.66 10.50
C VAL A 5 3.70 -5.59 10.28
N LYS A 6 4.14 -4.39 9.91
CA LYS A 6 3.24 -3.31 9.57
C LYS A 6 2.90 -3.36 8.09
N ILE A 7 1.62 -3.42 7.79
CA ILE A 7 1.10 -3.60 6.44
C ILE A 7 0.31 -2.37 6.03
N GLY A 8 0.61 -1.87 4.84
CA GLY A 8 -0.10 -0.72 4.29
C GLY A 8 -0.78 -1.07 2.98
N PHE A 9 -1.96 -0.48 2.76
CA PHE A 9 -2.67 -0.57 1.50
C PHE A 9 -2.74 0.81 0.88
N VAL A 10 -2.09 1.00 -0.23
CA VAL A 10 -2.21 2.22 -1.04
C VAL A 10 -3.31 1.95 -2.05
N GLY A 11 -4.49 2.52 -1.79
CA GLY A 11 -5.73 2.15 -2.42
C GLY A 11 -6.58 1.34 -1.46
N ALA A 12 -7.84 1.70 -1.31
CA ALA A 12 -8.70 1.19 -0.25
C ALA A 12 -9.98 0.53 -0.76
N GLY A 13 -10.03 0.18 -2.04
CA GLY A 13 -11.22 -0.37 -2.68
C GLY A 13 -11.41 -1.86 -2.46
N ALA A 14 -12.24 -2.47 -3.31
CA ALA A 14 -12.71 -3.84 -3.13
C ALA A 14 -11.58 -4.87 -3.00
N MET A 15 -10.55 -4.78 -3.85
CA MET A 15 -9.45 -5.75 -3.80
C MET A 15 -8.64 -5.62 -2.51
N ALA A 16 -8.34 -4.39 -2.11
CA ALA A 16 -7.64 -4.14 -0.86
C ALA A 16 -8.47 -4.65 0.32
N GLN A 17 -9.76 -4.39 0.30
CA GLN A 17 -10.67 -4.83 1.35
C GLN A 17 -10.72 -6.35 1.46
N ALA A 18 -10.75 -7.05 0.33
CA ALA A 18 -10.80 -8.52 0.34
C ALA A 18 -9.54 -9.12 0.98
N ILE A 19 -8.38 -8.58 0.63
CA ILE A 19 -7.12 -9.07 1.19
C ILE A 19 -7.04 -8.75 2.68
N ALA A 20 -7.38 -7.51 3.05
CA ALA A 20 -7.35 -7.09 4.45
C ALA A 20 -8.32 -7.93 5.29
N GLU A 21 -9.52 -8.18 4.78
CA GLU A 21 -10.50 -9.01 5.49
C GLU A 21 -9.92 -10.39 5.81
N GLY A 22 -9.29 -11.01 4.83
CA GLY A 22 -8.67 -12.32 5.04
C GLY A 22 -7.57 -12.29 6.08
N LEU A 23 -6.71 -11.28 6.04
CA LEU A 23 -5.61 -11.14 7.00
C LEU A 23 -6.11 -10.90 8.43
N LEU A 24 -7.15 -10.09 8.56
CA LEU A 24 -7.70 -9.73 9.86
C LEU A 24 -8.51 -10.87 10.48
N THR A 25 -9.38 -11.49 9.69
CA THR A 25 -10.25 -12.56 10.21
C THR A 25 -9.48 -13.82 10.55
N SER A 26 -8.39 -14.10 9.83
CA SER A 26 -7.53 -15.25 10.14
C SER A 26 -6.62 -15.02 11.34
N GLY A 27 -6.57 -13.79 11.84
CA GLY A 27 -5.65 -13.45 12.93
C GLY A 27 -4.20 -13.35 12.50
N THR A 28 -3.93 -13.34 11.19
CA THR A 28 -2.55 -13.27 10.68
C THR A 28 -1.89 -11.96 11.09
N VAL A 29 -2.65 -10.87 11.12
CA VAL A 29 -2.15 -9.56 11.51
C VAL A 29 -3.20 -8.84 12.36
N SER A 30 -2.76 -8.04 13.31
CA SER A 30 -3.64 -7.21 14.14
C SER A 30 -4.05 -5.95 13.37
N PRO A 31 -5.28 -5.46 13.57
CA PRO A 31 -5.70 -4.19 12.94
C PRO A 31 -4.78 -3.02 13.26
N ASP A 32 -4.14 -3.02 14.43
CA ASP A 32 -3.21 -1.96 14.83
C ASP A 32 -2.00 -1.88 13.91
N ASN A 33 -1.69 -2.96 13.20
CA ASN A 33 -0.54 -3.03 12.31
C ASN A 33 -0.93 -2.87 10.85
N VAL A 34 -2.16 -2.43 10.57
CA VAL A 34 -2.65 -2.22 9.20
C VAL A 34 -3.09 -0.77 9.03
N MET A 35 -2.75 -0.19 7.90
CA MET A 35 -3.16 1.16 7.54
C MET A 35 -3.55 1.18 6.07
N ALA A 36 -4.54 1.98 5.72
CA ALA A 36 -4.99 2.09 4.34
C ALA A 36 -5.15 3.55 3.93
N SER A 37 -4.96 3.83 2.66
CA SER A 37 -5.17 5.17 2.12
C SER A 37 -5.94 5.13 0.80
N ALA A 38 -6.66 6.22 0.56
CA ALA A 38 -7.30 6.49 -0.72
C ALA A 38 -7.42 8.00 -0.87
N THR A 39 -7.60 8.46 -2.11
CA THR A 39 -7.67 9.90 -2.37
C THR A 39 -9.01 10.52 -1.97
N SER A 40 -9.96 9.72 -1.53
CA SER A 40 -11.24 10.20 -1.01
C SER A 40 -11.62 9.44 0.24
N SER A 41 -12.58 9.98 1.00
CA SER A 41 -13.06 9.35 2.22
C SER A 41 -14.09 8.24 1.97
N ARG A 42 -14.34 7.92 0.72
CA ARG A 42 -15.41 7.00 0.29
C ARG A 42 -15.37 5.64 1.01
N PHE A 43 -14.16 5.12 1.26
CA PHE A 43 -13.99 3.81 1.87
C PHE A 43 -13.65 3.85 3.35
N ARG A 44 -13.61 5.04 3.94
CA ARG A 44 -13.16 5.24 5.33
C ARG A 44 -13.93 4.38 6.32
N THR A 45 -15.25 4.35 6.20
CA THR A 45 -16.10 3.64 7.16
C THR A 45 -15.78 2.15 7.20
N TRP A 46 -15.59 1.54 6.04
CA TRP A 46 -15.27 0.12 5.97
C TRP A 46 -14.03 -0.23 6.79
N TRP A 47 -12.98 0.59 6.63
CA TRP A 47 -11.70 0.35 7.32
C TRP A 47 -11.80 0.65 8.82
N GLU A 48 -12.43 1.75 9.16
CA GLU A 48 -12.54 2.15 10.57
C GLU A 48 -13.42 1.22 11.39
N GLU A 49 -14.43 0.63 10.78
CA GLU A 49 -15.25 -0.38 11.44
C GLU A 49 -14.43 -1.60 11.86
N ARG A 50 -13.34 -1.85 11.17
CA ARG A 50 -12.43 -2.96 11.44
C ARG A 50 -11.23 -2.55 12.28
N LYS A 51 -11.26 -1.33 12.82
CA LYS A 51 -10.20 -0.77 13.67
C LYS A 51 -8.89 -0.56 12.91
N VAL A 52 -8.96 -0.40 11.58
CA VAL A 52 -7.81 -0.10 10.74
C VAL A 52 -7.74 1.40 10.51
N LYS A 53 -6.55 1.97 10.66
CA LYS A 53 -6.34 3.39 10.44
C LYS A 53 -6.47 3.72 8.95
N PHE A 54 -7.25 4.73 8.63
CA PHE A 54 -7.45 5.21 7.27
C PHE A 54 -6.97 6.65 7.14
N THR A 55 -6.34 6.96 6.02
CA THR A 55 -5.87 8.31 5.72
C THR A 55 -6.07 8.61 4.24
N GLU A 56 -6.10 9.89 3.88
CA GLU A 56 -6.11 10.28 2.47
C GLU A 56 -4.71 10.59 1.96
N ASP A 57 -3.68 10.35 2.79
CA ASP A 57 -2.29 10.60 2.44
C ASP A 57 -1.55 9.29 2.18
N ASN A 58 -1.27 9.01 0.90
CA ASN A 58 -0.55 7.79 0.52
C ASN A 58 0.84 7.72 1.13
N ASN A 59 1.51 8.87 1.29
CA ASN A 59 2.83 8.89 1.88
C ASN A 59 2.85 8.33 3.30
N SER A 60 1.83 8.69 4.10
CA SER A 60 1.75 8.21 5.48
C SER A 60 1.69 6.70 5.55
N VAL A 61 0.94 6.07 4.63
CA VAL A 61 0.83 4.62 4.58
C VAL A 61 2.16 3.99 4.20
N ILE A 62 2.79 4.49 3.14
CA ILE A 62 4.06 3.91 2.67
C ILE A 62 5.14 4.06 3.74
N GLU A 63 5.25 5.24 4.32
CA GLU A 63 6.28 5.53 5.32
C GLU A 63 6.17 4.63 6.54
N SER A 64 4.94 4.35 6.96
CA SER A 64 4.66 3.59 8.18
C SER A 64 4.70 2.07 7.99
N SER A 65 4.80 1.59 6.75
CA SER A 65 4.60 0.16 6.46
C SER A 65 5.87 -0.53 6.01
N GLU A 66 6.01 -1.79 6.38
CA GLU A 66 7.09 -2.66 5.93
C GLU A 66 6.68 -3.43 4.67
N VAL A 67 5.39 -3.76 4.57
CA VAL A 67 4.81 -4.39 3.40
C VAL A 67 3.77 -3.44 2.84
N VAL A 68 3.92 -3.06 1.58
CA VAL A 68 3.01 -2.10 0.94
C VAL A 68 2.28 -2.78 -0.21
N PHE A 69 0.97 -2.91 -0.06
CA PHE A 69 0.12 -3.39 -1.15
C PHE A 69 -0.28 -2.19 -2.01
N ILE A 70 0.00 -2.29 -3.30
CA ILE A 70 -0.38 -1.25 -4.26
C ILE A 70 -1.69 -1.69 -4.91
N ALA A 71 -2.78 -1.01 -4.52
CA ALA A 71 -4.13 -1.37 -4.87
C ALA A 71 -4.90 -0.22 -5.53
N VAL A 72 -4.20 0.78 -6.04
CA VAL A 72 -4.82 1.85 -6.81
C VAL A 72 -5.21 1.32 -8.18
N LYS A 73 -6.09 2.06 -8.86
CA LYS A 73 -6.44 1.70 -10.24
C LYS A 73 -5.20 1.78 -11.12
N PRO A 74 -5.00 0.81 -12.05
CA PRO A 74 -3.77 0.74 -12.82
C PRO A 74 -3.36 2.03 -13.53
N HIS A 75 -4.33 2.81 -14.02
CA HIS A 75 -4.02 4.05 -14.72
C HIS A 75 -3.56 5.19 -13.80
N LEU A 76 -3.60 5.00 -12.48
CA LEU A 76 -3.27 6.05 -11.51
C LEU A 76 -1.91 5.87 -10.84
N TYR A 77 -1.29 4.68 -10.90
CA TYR A 77 -0.11 4.42 -10.09
C TYR A 77 1.11 5.25 -10.51
N GLN A 78 1.29 5.46 -11.81
CA GLN A 78 2.45 6.23 -12.28
C GLN A 78 2.37 7.68 -11.82
N GLY A 79 1.19 8.29 -11.90
CA GLY A 79 1.00 9.64 -11.40
C GLY A 79 1.21 9.74 -9.90
N MET A 80 0.76 8.74 -9.16
CA MET A 80 0.96 8.70 -7.71
C MET A 80 2.45 8.67 -7.36
N PHE A 81 3.21 7.75 -7.96
CA PHE A 81 4.65 7.67 -7.71
C PHE A 81 5.38 8.91 -8.20
N GLY A 82 4.94 9.50 -9.33
CA GLY A 82 5.52 10.75 -9.82
C GLY A 82 5.35 11.89 -8.83
N ARG A 83 4.18 12.01 -8.23
CA ARG A 83 3.94 13.05 -7.22
C ARG A 83 4.83 12.85 -5.98
N LEU A 84 4.99 11.61 -5.54
CA LEU A 84 5.87 11.30 -4.41
C LEU A 84 7.32 11.66 -4.74
N GLN A 85 7.76 11.35 -5.95
CA GLN A 85 9.11 11.72 -6.41
C GLN A 85 9.28 13.24 -6.42
N ASP A 86 8.29 13.96 -6.92
CA ASP A 86 8.34 15.43 -6.98
C ASP A 86 8.39 16.05 -5.59
N GLN A 87 7.84 15.37 -4.60
CA GLN A 87 7.90 15.81 -3.20
C GLN A 87 9.21 15.46 -2.52
N GLY A 88 10.12 14.82 -3.24
CA GLY A 88 11.41 14.40 -2.69
C GLY A 88 11.34 13.18 -1.80
N ARG A 89 10.27 12.38 -1.89
CA ARG A 89 10.11 11.21 -1.03
C ARG A 89 11.09 10.11 -1.43
N LYS A 90 11.76 9.55 -0.41
CA LYS A 90 12.66 8.41 -0.57
C LYS A 90 12.40 7.45 0.58
N TYR A 91 12.02 6.24 0.23
CA TYR A 91 11.69 5.21 1.22
C TYR A 91 12.82 4.19 1.33
N GLY A 92 12.95 3.59 2.50
CA GLY A 92 13.90 2.52 2.71
C GLY A 92 13.44 1.18 2.13
N ASP A 93 14.04 0.11 2.58
CA ASP A 93 13.73 -1.23 2.11
C ASP A 93 12.33 -1.65 2.56
N LYS A 94 11.52 -2.05 1.58
CA LYS A 94 10.14 -2.51 1.83
C LYS A 94 9.83 -3.65 0.88
N LEU A 95 8.83 -4.44 1.23
CA LEU A 95 8.24 -5.39 0.30
C LEU A 95 7.03 -4.71 -0.35
N TRP A 96 7.06 -4.60 -1.67
CA TRP A 96 5.97 -4.00 -2.44
C TRP A 96 5.19 -5.11 -3.13
N VAL A 97 3.89 -5.14 -2.92
CA VAL A 97 3.02 -6.16 -3.50
C VAL A 97 1.98 -5.47 -4.36
N SER A 98 1.99 -5.76 -5.66
CA SER A 98 1.00 -5.20 -6.57
C SER A 98 -0.20 -6.13 -6.68
N ILE A 99 -1.39 -5.56 -6.53
CA ILE A 99 -2.64 -6.26 -6.81
C ILE A 99 -3.40 -5.57 -7.94
N MET A 100 -2.67 -4.77 -8.73
CA MET A 100 -3.23 -4.08 -9.89
C MET A 100 -3.25 -5.01 -11.10
N ALA A 101 -4.41 -5.08 -11.77
CA ALA A 101 -4.54 -5.90 -12.98
C ALA A 101 -3.79 -5.24 -14.13
N GLY A 102 -3.10 -6.07 -14.92
CA GLY A 102 -2.50 -5.61 -16.18
C GLY A 102 -1.24 -4.77 -16.08
N VAL A 103 -0.68 -4.60 -14.88
CA VAL A 103 0.56 -3.85 -14.70
C VAL A 103 1.73 -4.84 -14.69
N VAL A 104 2.67 -4.65 -15.62
CA VAL A 104 3.83 -5.54 -15.70
C VAL A 104 4.90 -5.13 -14.69
N LEU A 105 5.67 -6.11 -14.25
CA LEU A 105 6.63 -5.94 -13.17
C LEU A 105 7.71 -4.90 -13.49
N THR A 106 8.20 -4.86 -14.72
CA THR A 106 9.23 -3.89 -15.11
C THR A 106 8.74 -2.46 -15.00
N ASP A 107 7.49 -2.19 -15.39
CA ASP A 107 6.92 -0.84 -15.28
C ASP A 107 6.73 -0.44 -13.82
N LEU A 108 6.27 -1.38 -13.00
CA LEU A 108 6.09 -1.12 -11.58
C LEU A 108 7.44 -0.88 -10.90
N SER A 109 8.44 -1.68 -11.23
CA SER A 109 9.80 -1.51 -10.67
C SER A 109 10.36 -0.14 -11.00
N ALA A 110 10.17 0.33 -12.23
CA ALA A 110 10.63 1.66 -12.62
C ALA A 110 9.95 2.75 -11.79
N ALA A 111 8.65 2.61 -11.52
CA ALA A 111 7.93 3.59 -10.73
C ALA A 111 8.39 3.58 -9.26
N VAL A 112 8.52 2.40 -8.67
CA VAL A 112 8.95 2.24 -7.28
C VAL A 112 10.37 2.76 -7.09
N ASN A 113 11.27 2.48 -8.03
CA ASN A 113 12.67 2.90 -7.91
C ASN A 113 12.83 4.42 -7.89
N LYS A 114 11.86 5.17 -8.37
CA LYS A 114 11.89 6.64 -8.31
C LYS A 114 11.78 7.16 -6.88
N VAL A 115 11.21 6.36 -5.97
CA VAL A 115 10.93 6.80 -4.60
C VAL A 115 11.62 5.93 -3.55
N THR A 116 12.55 5.07 -3.94
CA THR A 116 13.28 4.24 -2.99
C THR A 116 14.74 4.65 -2.92
N SER A 117 15.31 4.54 -1.73
CA SER A 117 16.72 4.83 -1.51
C SER A 117 17.60 3.60 -1.75
N VAL A 118 17.00 2.43 -1.95
CA VAL A 118 17.71 1.19 -2.24
C VAL A 118 17.31 0.70 -3.61
N LEU A 119 18.31 0.20 -4.35
CA LEU A 119 18.08 -0.35 -5.68
C LEU A 119 17.58 -1.78 -5.56
N ALA A 120 16.78 -2.21 -6.51
CA ALA A 120 16.30 -3.58 -6.61
C ALA A 120 15.46 -4.01 -5.41
N THR A 121 14.54 -3.18 -5.02
CA THR A 121 13.63 -3.48 -3.94
C THR A 121 12.84 -4.76 -4.23
N ARG A 122 12.33 -5.36 -3.17
CA ARG A 122 11.52 -6.57 -3.27
C ARG A 122 10.12 -6.20 -3.74
N ILE A 123 9.79 -6.59 -4.98
CA ILE A 123 8.50 -6.29 -5.61
C ILE A 123 7.86 -7.59 -6.06
N VAL A 124 6.61 -7.78 -5.67
CA VAL A 124 5.82 -8.96 -6.01
C VAL A 124 4.49 -8.52 -6.61
N ARG A 125 3.95 -9.29 -7.51
CA ARG A 125 2.63 -9.02 -8.05
C ARG A 125 1.74 -10.27 -8.02
#